data_814d20cb2f67fd59fbb40e1cd4f7c76f
#
_entry.id   814d20cb2f67fd59fbb40e1cd4f7c76f
#
_cell.length_a   1.000
_cell.length_b   1.000
_cell.length_c   1.000
_cell.angle_alpha   90.00
_cell.angle_beta   90.00
_cell.angle_gamma   90.00
#
_symmetry.space_group_name_H-M   'P 1'
#
loop_
_entity.id
_entity.type
_entity.pdbx_description
1 polymer ?
#
loop_
_entity_poly.entity_id
_entity_poly.type
_entity_poly.pdbx_seq_one_letter_code
_entity_poly.pdbx_strand_id
1 'polypeptide(L)'
;MVFISILTPVFNGVEFLEQCIRSVKIQTFPDWELWIGINGHGDDGGMVAQVASHFAASDSRIHVIIQGPPLKGKVESLNHLVSLTTTEWISVLDCDDIWEPRKLERQIHAIYSHASEAAVVGTFCQYFGERHGKITLESGYIDPAILENHNPIINSSSLIRREFCKWELNNINYTMDDYQLWMKICLSGGKLYNIPEFLVWHRIHKSSAFNSQGHTNDSLREWYKKERFIASNTLN
;
A
#
# COMPACT_ATOMS: atom_id res chain seq x y z
N MET A 1 12.72 0.65 19.08
CA MET A 1 11.60 -0.32 18.84
C MET A 1 11.09 -0.04 17.46
N VAL A 2 11.04 -1.03 16.56
CA VAL A 2 10.51 -0.83 15.20
C VAL A 2 9.02 -0.48 15.29
N PHE A 3 8.60 0.55 14.58
CA PHE A 3 7.24 1.07 14.67
C PHE A 3 6.42 0.81 13.37
N ILE A 4 7.09 0.74 12.23
CA ILE A 4 6.46 0.55 10.92
C ILE A 4 7.09 -0.64 10.20
N SER A 5 6.28 -1.59 9.72
CA SER A 5 6.71 -2.57 8.73
C SER A 5 6.25 -2.12 7.34
N ILE A 6 7.20 -1.99 6.44
CA ILE A 6 6.98 -1.64 5.03
C ILE A 6 6.96 -2.93 4.23
N LEU A 7 5.91 -3.15 3.46
CA LEU A 7 5.71 -4.36 2.66
C LEU A 7 5.85 -4.05 1.18
N THR A 8 6.78 -4.71 0.53
CA THR A 8 7.01 -4.59 -0.92
C THR A 8 6.86 -5.98 -1.57
N PRO A 9 5.65 -6.34 -2.04
CA PRO A 9 5.46 -7.56 -2.83
C PRO A 9 6.05 -7.37 -4.23
N VAL A 10 6.87 -8.32 -4.69
CA VAL A 10 7.53 -8.27 -5.99
C VAL A 10 7.16 -9.51 -6.80
N PHE A 11 6.54 -9.29 -7.97
CA PHE A 11 6.28 -10.31 -8.98
C PHE A 11 6.98 -9.96 -10.30
N ASN A 12 6.92 -8.69 -10.70
CA ASN A 12 7.61 -8.09 -11.85
C ASN A 12 8.25 -6.78 -11.41
N GLY A 13 9.06 -6.13 -12.26
CA GLY A 13 9.60 -4.80 -12.00
C GLY A 13 10.95 -4.80 -11.26
N VAL A 14 11.76 -5.85 -11.47
CA VAL A 14 13.12 -5.93 -10.91
C VAL A 14 13.97 -4.70 -11.26
N GLU A 15 13.72 -4.11 -12.41
CA GLU A 15 14.39 -2.90 -12.92
C GLU A 15 14.10 -1.64 -12.08
N PHE A 16 13.03 -1.64 -11.29
CA PHE A 16 12.63 -0.52 -10.44
C PHE A 16 12.98 -0.73 -8.98
N LEU A 17 13.19 -1.98 -8.56
CA LEU A 17 13.33 -2.39 -7.16
C LEU A 17 14.48 -1.65 -6.44
N GLU A 18 15.59 -1.40 -7.11
CA GLU A 18 16.71 -0.65 -6.52
C GLU A 18 16.29 0.76 -6.10
N GLN A 19 15.59 1.49 -6.98
CA GLN A 19 15.12 2.85 -6.67
C GLN A 19 14.08 2.85 -5.54
N CYS A 20 13.18 1.87 -5.55
CA CYS A 20 12.22 1.65 -4.49
C CYS A 20 12.91 1.48 -3.13
N ILE A 21 13.85 0.52 -2.98
CA ILE A 21 14.58 0.26 -1.74
C ILE A 21 15.38 1.50 -1.29
N ARG A 22 16.05 2.18 -2.21
CA ARG A 22 16.81 3.40 -1.90
C ARG A 22 15.91 4.50 -1.32
N SER A 23 14.68 4.63 -1.80
CA SER A 23 13.73 5.62 -1.30
C SER A 23 13.29 5.35 0.15
N VAL A 24 13.25 4.08 0.56
CA VAL A 24 13.01 3.68 1.95
C VAL A 24 14.23 3.95 2.82
N LYS A 25 15.43 3.62 2.34
CA LYS A 25 16.67 3.81 3.12
C LYS A 25 16.96 5.26 3.50
N ILE A 26 16.49 6.21 2.70
CA ILE A 26 16.68 7.65 2.94
C ILE A 26 15.55 8.30 3.75
N GLN A 27 14.58 7.52 4.26
CA GLN A 27 13.53 8.08 5.10
C GLN A 27 14.09 8.72 6.36
N THR A 28 13.62 9.93 6.68
CA THR A 28 14.04 10.69 7.85
C THR A 28 13.52 10.11 9.18
N PHE A 29 12.39 9.40 9.15
CA PHE A 29 11.92 8.60 10.28
C PHE A 29 12.66 7.27 10.31
N PRO A 30 13.40 6.91 11.39
CA PRO A 30 14.33 5.79 11.40
C PRO A 30 13.73 4.43 11.81
N ASP A 31 12.57 4.43 12.51
CA ASP A 31 12.03 3.25 13.19
C ASP A 31 11.13 2.42 12.25
N TRP A 32 11.72 1.91 11.19
CA TRP A 32 11.04 1.06 10.19
C TRP A 32 11.84 -0.24 9.92
N GLU A 33 11.14 -1.21 9.40
CA GLU A 33 11.69 -2.40 8.73
C GLU A 33 11.06 -2.55 7.34
N LEU A 34 11.79 -3.11 6.38
CA LEU A 34 11.33 -3.36 5.01
C LEU A 34 11.29 -4.86 4.75
N TRP A 35 10.13 -5.38 4.38
CA TRP A 35 9.89 -6.76 4.02
C TRP A 35 9.63 -6.87 2.52
N ILE A 36 10.58 -7.47 1.79
CA ILE A 36 10.50 -7.67 0.34
C ILE A 36 10.04 -9.12 0.09
N GLY A 37 8.80 -9.27 -0.38
CA GLY A 37 8.21 -10.57 -0.69
C GLY A 37 8.38 -10.91 -2.17
N ILE A 38 9.23 -11.88 -2.49
CA ILE A 38 9.51 -12.32 -3.86
C ILE A 38 8.60 -13.48 -4.21
N ASN A 39 7.72 -13.28 -5.20
CA ASN A 39 6.73 -14.26 -5.62
C ASN A 39 6.92 -14.61 -7.11
N GLY A 40 6.90 -15.91 -7.45
CA GLY A 40 6.90 -16.37 -8.86
C GLY A 40 8.25 -16.39 -9.57
N HIS A 41 9.37 -16.22 -8.86
CA HIS A 41 10.74 -16.18 -9.43
C HIS A 41 11.54 -17.48 -9.23
N GLY A 42 10.88 -18.59 -8.97
CA GLY A 42 11.54 -19.87 -8.64
C GLY A 42 12.05 -19.94 -7.19
N ASP A 43 12.71 -21.04 -6.85
CA ASP A 43 13.10 -21.37 -5.48
C ASP A 43 14.21 -20.47 -4.92
N ASP A 44 15.02 -19.86 -5.78
CA ASP A 44 16.11 -18.93 -5.43
C ASP A 44 15.72 -17.44 -5.55
N GLY A 45 14.51 -17.13 -6.03
CA GLY A 45 14.02 -15.77 -6.24
C GLY A 45 14.70 -15.02 -7.39
N GLY A 46 15.61 -15.65 -8.14
CA GLY A 46 16.24 -15.12 -9.32
C GLY A 46 16.95 -13.77 -9.11
N MET A 47 16.92 -12.91 -10.12
CA MET A 47 17.56 -11.59 -10.08
C MET A 47 16.94 -10.67 -9.04
N VAL A 48 15.67 -10.81 -8.70
CA VAL A 48 15.00 -10.03 -7.67
C VAL A 48 15.66 -10.26 -6.31
N ALA A 49 15.93 -11.55 -5.98
CA ALA A 49 16.61 -11.90 -4.73
C ALA A 49 18.04 -11.37 -4.69
N GLN A 50 18.76 -11.37 -5.81
CA GLN A 50 20.12 -10.81 -5.88
C GLN A 50 20.13 -9.32 -5.56
N VAL A 51 19.24 -8.54 -6.20
CA VAL A 51 19.12 -7.10 -5.93
C VAL A 51 18.72 -6.85 -4.48
N ALA A 52 17.68 -7.49 -3.99
CA ALA A 52 17.18 -7.29 -2.63
C ALA A 52 18.22 -7.67 -1.56
N SER A 53 18.89 -8.82 -1.72
CA SER A 53 19.90 -9.32 -0.78
C SER A 53 21.15 -8.43 -0.72
N HIS A 54 21.51 -7.77 -1.82
CA HIS A 54 22.60 -6.79 -1.81
C HIS A 54 22.31 -5.66 -0.80
N PHE A 55 21.08 -5.16 -0.74
CA PHE A 55 20.68 -4.14 0.22
C PHE A 55 20.55 -4.70 1.65
N ALA A 56 19.98 -5.89 1.81
CA ALA A 56 19.83 -6.55 3.11
C ALA A 56 21.20 -6.83 3.78
N ALA A 57 22.24 -7.15 3.01
CA ALA A 57 23.60 -7.35 3.52
C ALA A 57 24.18 -6.09 4.18
N SER A 58 23.70 -4.90 3.81
CA SER A 58 24.21 -3.61 4.31
C SER A 58 23.28 -2.90 5.30
N ASP A 59 22.03 -3.41 5.49
CA ASP A 59 21.04 -2.81 6.38
C ASP A 59 20.15 -3.91 6.98
N SER A 60 20.34 -4.20 8.26
CA SER A 60 19.62 -5.27 8.97
C SER A 60 18.11 -5.04 9.11
N ARG A 61 17.60 -3.87 8.77
CA ARG A 61 16.17 -3.57 8.74
C ARG A 61 15.50 -4.09 7.47
N ILE A 62 16.26 -4.61 6.49
CA ILE A 62 15.72 -5.11 5.22
C ILE A 62 15.66 -6.63 5.26
N HIS A 63 14.48 -7.19 5.10
CA HIS A 63 14.19 -8.61 5.10
C HIS A 63 13.76 -9.07 3.71
N VAL A 64 14.37 -10.15 3.22
CA VAL A 64 14.07 -10.71 1.90
C VAL A 64 13.45 -12.07 2.09
N ILE A 65 12.23 -12.25 1.57
CA ILE A 65 11.43 -13.47 1.72
C ILE A 65 11.11 -14.02 0.34
N ILE A 66 11.65 -15.17 0.01
CA ILE A 66 11.24 -15.93 -1.18
C ILE A 66 9.95 -16.67 -0.81
N GLN A 67 8.87 -16.29 -1.47
CA GLN A 67 7.53 -16.82 -1.19
C GLN A 67 7.23 -18.01 -2.12
N GLY A 68 7.44 -19.21 -1.65
CA GLY A 68 7.14 -20.44 -2.40
C GLY A 68 6.16 -21.34 -1.64
N PRO A 69 5.39 -22.19 -2.34
CA PRO A 69 5.08 -22.19 -3.78
C PRO A 69 4.38 -20.91 -4.23
N PRO A 70 4.28 -20.62 -5.55
CA PRO A 70 3.76 -19.34 -6.03
C PRO A 70 2.41 -18.98 -5.40
N LEU A 71 2.38 -17.86 -4.71
CA LEU A 71 1.17 -17.33 -4.13
C LEU A 71 0.26 -16.74 -5.23
N LYS A 72 -1.05 -16.74 -5.00
CA LYS A 72 -2.04 -16.22 -5.95
C LYS A 72 -2.06 -14.70 -5.93
N GLY A 73 -1.03 -14.09 -6.52
CA GLY A 73 -0.94 -12.65 -6.72
C GLY A 73 -0.55 -11.84 -5.48
N LYS A 74 -0.75 -10.54 -5.58
CA LYS A 74 -0.35 -9.53 -4.60
C LYS A 74 -1.02 -9.71 -3.23
N VAL A 75 -2.29 -10.07 -3.22
CA VAL A 75 -3.10 -10.22 -2.00
C VAL A 75 -2.54 -11.30 -1.07
N GLU A 76 -2.27 -12.49 -1.59
CA GLU A 76 -1.69 -13.57 -0.77
C GLU A 76 -0.27 -13.20 -0.32
N SER A 77 0.51 -12.55 -1.19
CA SER A 77 1.84 -12.06 -0.86
C SER A 77 1.80 -11.06 0.30
N LEU A 78 0.93 -10.05 0.25
CA LEU A 78 0.77 -9.06 1.32
C LEU A 78 0.34 -9.71 2.64
N ASN A 79 -0.67 -10.59 2.61
CA ASN A 79 -1.13 -11.28 3.82
C ASN A 79 -0.04 -12.15 4.44
N HIS A 80 0.77 -12.82 3.61
CA HIS A 80 1.92 -13.58 4.09
C HIS A 80 2.95 -12.65 4.74
N LEU A 81 3.31 -11.53 4.11
CA LEU A 81 4.25 -10.56 4.69
C LEU A 81 3.73 -9.99 6.02
N VAL A 82 2.45 -9.61 6.11
CA VAL A 82 1.84 -9.16 7.38
C VAL A 82 2.01 -10.21 8.47
N SER A 83 1.86 -11.50 8.16
CA SER A 83 1.99 -12.57 9.17
C SER A 83 3.39 -12.68 9.77
N LEU A 84 4.42 -12.18 9.08
CA LEU A 84 5.81 -12.17 9.53
C LEU A 84 6.17 -10.95 10.40
N THR A 85 5.32 -9.92 10.42
CA THR A 85 5.56 -8.67 11.12
C THR A 85 4.81 -8.58 12.45
N THR A 86 5.22 -7.68 13.35
CA THR A 86 4.57 -7.47 14.66
C THR A 86 4.35 -5.99 15.01
N THR A 87 4.69 -5.08 14.09
CA THR A 87 4.57 -3.63 14.31
C THR A 87 3.12 -3.17 14.37
N GLU A 88 2.88 -2.02 14.98
CA GLU A 88 1.55 -1.41 15.07
C GLU A 88 1.05 -0.91 13.72
N TRP A 89 1.97 -0.44 12.89
CA TRP A 89 1.65 0.16 11.60
C TRP A 89 2.29 -0.61 10.44
N ILE A 90 1.52 -0.78 9.38
CA ILE A 90 1.93 -1.42 8.13
C ILE A 90 1.84 -0.38 7.01
N SER A 91 2.87 -0.26 6.21
CA SER A 91 2.86 0.55 4.99
C SER A 91 3.08 -0.34 3.78
N VAL A 92 2.35 -0.09 2.69
CA VAL A 92 2.58 -0.79 1.42
C VAL A 92 3.37 0.11 0.50
N LEU A 93 4.36 -0.46 -0.18
CA LEU A 93 5.13 0.20 -1.23
C LEU A 93 5.23 -0.75 -2.43
N ASP A 94 4.61 -0.40 -3.53
CA ASP A 94 4.77 -1.15 -4.78
C ASP A 94 6.20 -0.97 -5.31
N CYS A 95 6.79 -2.04 -5.85
CA CYS A 95 8.24 -2.08 -6.18
C CYS A 95 8.66 -1.12 -7.30
N ASP A 96 7.69 -0.56 -8.02
CA ASP A 96 7.88 0.43 -9.09
C ASP A 96 7.72 1.88 -8.64
N ASP A 97 7.29 2.12 -7.38
CA ASP A 97 7.09 3.45 -6.82
C ASP A 97 8.28 3.94 -5.97
N ILE A 98 8.30 5.23 -5.70
CA ILE A 98 9.36 5.90 -4.92
C ILE A 98 8.73 6.80 -3.86
N TRP A 99 9.30 6.84 -2.67
CA TRP A 99 8.88 7.74 -1.59
C TRP A 99 9.76 8.98 -1.47
N GLU A 100 9.14 10.09 -1.12
CA GLU A 100 9.85 11.29 -0.66
C GLU A 100 10.50 11.02 0.71
N PRO A 101 11.67 11.58 1.00
CA PRO A 101 12.44 11.27 2.22
C PRO A 101 11.67 11.52 3.53
N ARG A 102 10.72 12.45 3.55
CA ARG A 102 9.96 12.81 4.76
C ARG A 102 8.60 12.13 4.87
N LYS A 103 8.28 11.16 3.99
CA LYS A 103 6.93 10.56 3.97
C LYS A 103 6.54 9.96 5.32
N LEU A 104 7.34 9.07 5.86
CA LEU A 104 7.04 8.42 7.14
C LEU A 104 7.00 9.42 8.30
N GLU A 105 7.94 10.35 8.36
CA GLU A 105 7.97 11.42 9.35
C GLU A 105 6.68 12.24 9.35
N ARG A 106 6.19 12.63 8.17
CA ARG A 106 4.96 13.42 8.02
C ARG A 106 3.73 12.62 8.44
N GLN A 107 3.67 11.34 8.11
CA GLN A 107 2.56 10.46 8.51
C GLN A 107 2.53 10.25 10.02
N ILE A 108 3.67 9.97 10.64
CA ILE A 108 3.78 9.83 12.09
C ILE A 108 3.41 11.13 12.81
N HIS A 109 3.90 12.27 12.29
CA HIS A 109 3.51 13.58 12.83
C HIS A 109 1.99 13.78 12.75
N ALA A 110 1.35 13.45 11.63
CA ALA A 110 -0.09 13.58 11.47
C ALA A 110 -0.86 12.70 12.48
N ILE A 111 -0.44 11.46 12.68
CA ILE A 111 -1.05 10.53 13.65
C ILE A 111 -1.05 11.14 15.08
N TYR A 112 0.06 11.68 15.49
CA TYR A 112 0.16 12.25 16.86
C TYR A 112 -0.51 13.62 17.02
N SER A 113 -0.69 14.39 15.94
CA SER A 113 -1.19 15.76 16.02
C SER A 113 -2.69 15.90 15.75
N HIS A 114 -3.22 15.20 14.74
CA HIS A 114 -4.59 15.45 14.27
C HIS A 114 -5.27 14.27 13.56
N ALA A 115 -4.58 13.13 13.42
CA ALA A 115 -5.10 11.91 12.78
C ALA A 115 -5.07 10.69 13.72
N SER A 116 -5.18 10.89 15.03
CA SER A 116 -5.03 9.82 16.04
C SER A 116 -6.08 8.72 15.93
N GLU A 117 -7.26 9.02 15.37
CA GLU A 117 -8.34 8.06 15.15
C GLU A 117 -8.28 7.40 13.76
N ALA A 118 -7.29 7.75 12.92
CA ALA A 118 -7.18 7.18 11.60
C ALA A 118 -6.78 5.70 11.65
N ALA A 119 -7.50 4.88 10.92
CA ALA A 119 -7.13 3.51 10.60
C ALA A 119 -6.11 3.47 9.46
N VAL A 120 -6.19 4.44 8.55
CA VAL A 120 -5.28 4.60 7.40
C VAL A 120 -4.90 6.07 7.26
N VAL A 121 -3.61 6.33 7.06
CA VAL A 121 -3.07 7.65 6.72
C VAL A 121 -2.40 7.57 5.35
N GLY A 122 -3.01 8.21 4.35
CA GLY A 122 -2.48 8.36 3.00
C GLY A 122 -1.81 9.71 2.77
N THR A 123 -1.31 9.91 1.57
CA THR A 123 -0.74 11.17 1.07
C THR A 123 -1.12 11.39 -0.39
N PHE A 124 -0.91 12.58 -0.91
CA PHE A 124 -1.00 12.82 -2.34
C PHE A 124 0.18 12.17 -3.07
N CYS A 125 0.02 11.97 -4.37
CA CYS A 125 1.10 11.45 -5.22
C CYS A 125 1.32 12.31 -6.47
N GLN A 126 2.48 12.14 -7.06
CA GLN A 126 2.79 12.66 -8.39
C GLN A 126 3.22 11.53 -9.32
N TYR A 127 2.76 11.58 -10.55
CA TYR A 127 3.10 10.62 -11.58
C TYR A 127 4.46 10.95 -12.20
N PHE A 128 5.21 9.90 -12.53
CA PHE A 128 6.43 9.99 -13.30
C PHE A 128 6.60 8.75 -14.22
N GLY A 129 7.61 8.75 -15.09
CA GLY A 129 7.79 7.72 -16.11
C GLY A 129 7.13 8.12 -17.44
N GLU A 130 6.24 7.30 -17.98
CA GLU A 130 5.58 7.58 -19.27
C GLU A 130 4.53 8.71 -19.18
N ARG A 131 4.05 9.02 -18.00
CA ARG A 131 3.11 10.12 -17.73
C ARG A 131 3.56 10.92 -16.52
N HIS A 132 3.37 12.23 -16.58
CA HIS A 132 3.66 13.14 -15.49
C HIS A 132 2.40 13.87 -15.03
N GLY A 133 2.35 14.25 -13.76
CA GLY A 133 1.24 15.02 -13.20
C GLY A 133 1.14 14.88 -11.68
N LYS A 134 0.42 15.82 -11.07
CA LYS A 134 0.12 15.79 -9.64
C LYS A 134 -1.32 15.34 -9.44
N ILE A 135 -1.52 14.40 -8.52
CA ILE A 135 -2.84 13.88 -8.15
C ILE A 135 -3.18 14.39 -6.77
N THR A 136 -4.12 15.31 -6.73
CA THR A 136 -4.73 15.80 -5.51
C THR A 136 -5.99 14.99 -5.24
N LEU A 137 -6.13 14.55 -3.99
CA LEU A 137 -7.24 13.77 -3.48
C LEU A 137 -7.91 14.55 -2.34
N GLU A 138 -8.92 14.00 -1.72
CA GLU A 138 -9.47 14.52 -0.48
C GLU A 138 -8.38 14.59 0.60
N SER A 139 -8.40 15.62 1.44
CA SER A 139 -7.46 15.83 2.53
C SER A 139 -8.16 15.89 3.89
N GLY A 140 -7.43 15.59 4.94
CA GLY A 140 -8.01 15.42 6.27
C GLY A 140 -8.73 14.10 6.41
N TYR A 141 -9.70 14.01 7.31
CA TYR A 141 -10.58 12.83 7.42
C TYR A 141 -11.50 12.75 6.21
N ILE A 142 -11.50 11.58 5.57
CA ILE A 142 -12.24 11.32 4.32
C ILE A 142 -13.65 10.85 4.66
N ASP A 143 -14.66 11.49 4.05
CA ASP A 143 -16.04 11.00 4.13
C ASP A 143 -16.12 9.63 3.44
N PRO A 144 -16.61 8.57 4.12
CA PRO A 144 -16.80 7.25 3.52
C PRO A 144 -17.65 7.25 2.23
N ALA A 145 -18.51 8.25 2.02
CA ALA A 145 -19.30 8.40 0.79
C ALA A 145 -18.43 8.60 -0.47
N ILE A 146 -17.23 9.12 -0.32
CA ILE A 146 -16.29 9.32 -1.44
C ILE A 146 -15.93 7.99 -2.11
N LEU A 147 -15.81 6.93 -1.33
CA LEU A 147 -15.53 5.58 -1.84
C LEU A 147 -16.61 5.02 -2.78
N GLU A 148 -17.77 5.64 -2.84
CA GLU A 148 -18.80 5.29 -3.84
C GLU A 148 -18.46 5.81 -5.25
N ASN A 149 -17.51 6.73 -5.34
CA ASN A 149 -17.15 7.41 -6.58
C ASN A 149 -15.75 7.06 -7.07
N HIS A 150 -14.74 7.06 -6.18
CA HIS A 150 -13.35 6.79 -6.53
C HIS A 150 -12.52 6.32 -5.33
N ASN A 151 -11.32 5.80 -5.60
CA ASN A 151 -10.35 5.43 -4.59
C ASN A 151 -9.63 6.69 -4.05
N PRO A 152 -9.82 7.08 -2.78
CA PRO A 152 -9.25 8.30 -2.23
C PRO A 152 -7.83 8.13 -1.68
N ILE A 153 -7.29 6.92 -1.59
CA ILE A 153 -5.95 6.65 -1.05
C ILE A 153 -5.12 5.84 -2.02
N ILE A 154 -3.97 6.37 -2.40
CA ILE A 154 -2.98 5.68 -3.23
C ILE A 154 -2.35 4.54 -2.41
N ASN A 155 -2.32 3.32 -2.96
CA ASN A 155 -1.78 2.14 -2.27
C ASN A 155 -0.38 2.39 -1.68
N SER A 156 0.57 2.81 -2.50
CA SER A 156 1.96 3.10 -2.07
C SER A 156 2.09 4.30 -1.13
N SER A 157 1.01 5.06 -0.90
CA SER A 157 1.01 6.15 0.09
C SER A 157 0.55 5.69 1.48
N SER A 158 -0.11 4.54 1.57
CA SER A 158 -0.82 4.11 2.75
C SER A 158 0.09 3.75 3.92
N LEU A 159 -0.33 4.17 5.12
CA LEU A 159 0.13 3.71 6.42
C LEU A 159 -1.11 3.25 7.17
N ILE A 160 -1.20 1.97 7.49
CA ILE A 160 -2.42 1.26 7.90
C ILE A 160 -2.21 0.70 9.31
N ARG A 161 -3.18 0.87 10.21
CA ARG A 161 -3.15 0.12 11.49
C ARG A 161 -3.21 -1.37 11.20
N ARG A 162 -2.30 -2.11 11.84
CA ARG A 162 -2.11 -3.55 11.61
C ARG A 162 -3.39 -4.37 11.71
N GLU A 163 -4.27 -4.04 12.62
CA GLU A 163 -5.54 -4.75 12.84
C GLU A 163 -6.46 -4.78 11.62
N PHE A 164 -6.29 -3.81 10.69
CA PHE A 164 -7.05 -3.72 9.45
C PHE A 164 -6.34 -4.35 8.25
N CYS A 165 -5.09 -4.80 8.39
CA CYS A 165 -4.29 -5.33 7.29
C CYS A 165 -4.69 -6.77 6.95
N LYS A 166 -5.86 -6.93 6.34
CA LYS A 166 -6.37 -8.20 5.82
C LYS A 166 -6.95 -7.99 4.43
N TRP A 167 -6.16 -8.25 3.42
CA TRP A 167 -6.61 -8.25 2.04
C TRP A 167 -7.38 -9.52 1.72
N GLU A 168 -8.43 -9.42 0.93
CA GLU A 168 -9.23 -10.57 0.54
C GLU A 168 -9.20 -10.78 -0.96
N LEU A 169 -8.95 -12.04 -1.35
CA LEU A 169 -9.20 -12.51 -2.70
C LEU A 169 -10.71 -12.61 -2.89
N ASN A 170 -11.28 -11.75 -3.69
CA ASN A 170 -12.65 -11.93 -4.13
C ASN A 170 -12.74 -11.97 -5.66
N ASN A 171 -13.81 -12.60 -6.15
CA ASN A 171 -14.07 -12.75 -7.58
C ASN A 171 -14.48 -11.43 -8.28
N ILE A 172 -14.60 -10.33 -7.51
CA ILE A 172 -15.12 -9.06 -8.01
C ILE A 172 -13.99 -8.21 -8.59
N ASN A 173 -12.76 -8.26 -7.99
CA ASN A 173 -11.65 -7.44 -8.49
C ASN A 173 -10.26 -7.91 -8.01
N TYR A 174 -9.54 -8.63 -8.86
CA TYR A 174 -8.14 -9.02 -8.61
C TYR A 174 -7.14 -7.85 -8.62
N THR A 175 -7.54 -6.67 -9.11
CA THR A 175 -6.63 -5.53 -9.35
C THR A 175 -6.88 -4.32 -8.45
N MET A 176 -7.88 -4.39 -7.59
CA MET A 176 -8.31 -3.29 -6.74
C MET A 176 -8.32 -3.67 -5.26
N ASP A 177 -7.32 -4.43 -4.87
CA ASP A 177 -7.12 -4.95 -3.53
C ASP A 177 -7.08 -3.84 -2.46
N ASP A 178 -6.44 -2.71 -2.76
CA ASP A 178 -6.36 -1.53 -1.90
C ASP A 178 -7.72 -0.83 -1.75
N TYR A 179 -8.41 -0.55 -2.85
CA TYR A 179 -9.70 0.14 -2.81
C TYR A 179 -10.76 -0.65 -2.03
N GLN A 180 -10.79 -1.98 -2.22
CA GLN A 180 -11.66 -2.84 -1.44
C GLN A 180 -11.29 -2.83 0.04
N LEU A 181 -10.00 -2.82 0.38
CA LEU A 181 -9.57 -2.73 1.76
C LEU A 181 -10.05 -1.44 2.43
N TRP A 182 -9.94 -0.28 1.74
CA TRP A 182 -10.44 0.99 2.27
C TRP A 182 -11.95 0.95 2.54
N MET A 183 -12.72 0.37 1.63
CA MET A 183 -14.16 0.19 1.80
C MET A 183 -14.48 -0.67 3.03
N LYS A 184 -13.79 -1.79 3.23
CA LYS A 184 -13.98 -2.67 4.39
C LYS A 184 -13.61 -2.00 5.70
N ILE A 185 -12.52 -1.25 5.71
CA ILE A 185 -12.10 -0.45 6.87
C ILE A 185 -13.21 0.52 7.27
N CYS A 186 -13.76 1.26 6.31
CA CYS A 186 -14.86 2.19 6.59
C CYS A 186 -16.14 1.49 7.06
N LEU A 187 -16.50 0.34 6.47
CA LEU A 187 -17.66 -0.46 6.92
C LEU A 187 -17.50 -1.00 8.33
N SER A 188 -16.29 -1.23 8.80
CA SER A 188 -15.98 -1.62 10.19
C SER A 188 -15.82 -0.43 11.15
N GLY A 189 -16.08 0.80 10.70
CA GLY A 189 -15.97 2.01 11.51
C GLY A 189 -14.59 2.66 11.54
N GLY A 190 -13.62 2.12 10.80
CA GLY A 190 -12.29 2.72 10.67
C GLY A 190 -12.32 4.01 9.84
N LYS A 191 -11.46 4.97 10.18
CA LYS A 191 -11.40 6.28 9.52
C LYS A 191 -10.20 6.36 8.59
N LEU A 192 -10.39 6.94 7.42
CA LEU A 192 -9.33 7.24 6.46
C LEU A 192 -8.91 8.71 6.59
N TYR A 193 -7.64 8.99 6.44
CA TYR A 193 -7.07 10.34 6.50
C TYR A 193 -6.03 10.55 5.40
N ASN A 194 -6.02 11.70 4.74
CA ASN A 194 -4.98 12.08 3.78
C ASN A 194 -4.24 13.36 4.19
N ILE A 195 -2.92 13.30 4.12
CA ILE A 195 -2.04 14.45 4.24
C ILE A 195 -1.97 15.14 2.86
N PRO A 196 -2.23 16.47 2.76
CA PRO A 196 -2.22 17.19 1.49
C PRO A 196 -0.79 17.51 1.01
N GLU A 197 0.08 16.54 1.02
CA GLU A 197 1.47 16.65 0.57
C GLU A 197 1.80 15.54 -0.44
N PHE A 198 2.57 15.89 -1.47
CA PHE A 198 3.04 14.96 -2.51
C PHE A 198 4.26 14.20 -2.01
N LEU A 199 4.03 13.05 -1.35
CA LEU A 199 5.07 12.27 -0.69
C LEU A 199 5.33 10.92 -1.37
N VAL A 200 4.65 10.65 -2.48
CA VAL A 200 4.83 9.45 -3.30
C VAL A 200 5.01 9.85 -4.76
N TRP A 201 5.99 9.25 -5.41
CA TRP A 201 6.16 9.23 -6.85
C TRP A 201 5.62 7.90 -7.37
N HIS A 202 4.45 7.95 -8.02
CA HIS A 202 3.81 6.78 -8.61
C HIS A 202 4.23 6.63 -10.06
N ARG A 203 4.86 5.51 -10.38
CA ARG A 203 5.40 5.25 -11.71
C ARG A 203 4.34 4.78 -12.68
N ILE A 204 4.28 5.42 -13.85
CA ILE A 204 3.43 5.00 -14.96
C ILE A 204 4.32 4.37 -16.03
N HIS A 205 4.06 3.10 -16.35
CA HIS A 205 4.75 2.34 -17.40
C HIS A 205 3.81 1.31 -18.03
N LYS A 206 4.18 0.76 -19.20
CA LYS A 206 3.29 -0.12 -20.01
C LYS A 206 2.84 -1.38 -19.28
N SER A 207 3.68 -1.95 -18.43
CA SER A 207 3.38 -3.15 -17.63
C SER A 207 2.79 -2.84 -16.25
N SER A 208 2.50 -1.58 -15.93
CA SER A 208 1.85 -1.20 -14.67
C SER A 208 0.45 -1.81 -14.60
N ALA A 209 0.12 -2.41 -13.48
CA ALA A 209 -1.21 -2.98 -13.23
C ALA A 209 -2.34 -1.94 -13.41
N PHE A 210 -2.06 -0.68 -13.08
CA PHE A 210 -2.98 0.44 -13.27
C PHE A 210 -3.34 0.72 -14.74
N ASN A 211 -2.39 0.49 -15.68
CA ASN A 211 -2.58 0.75 -17.10
C ASN A 211 -3.10 -0.46 -17.89
N SER A 212 -2.90 -1.68 -17.39
CA SER A 212 -3.11 -2.91 -18.15
C SER A 212 -4.56 -3.37 -18.23
N GLN A 213 -5.46 -2.75 -17.46
CA GLN A 213 -6.83 -3.27 -17.33
C GLN A 213 -7.84 -2.12 -17.33
N GLY A 214 -8.62 -2.03 -18.41
CA GLY A 214 -9.79 -1.15 -18.51
C GLY A 214 -10.94 -1.61 -17.60
N HIS A 215 -10.65 -1.89 -16.33
CA HIS A 215 -11.64 -2.31 -15.35
C HIS A 215 -12.43 -1.11 -14.87
N THR A 216 -13.73 -1.17 -15.04
CA THR A 216 -14.64 -0.29 -14.33
C THR A 216 -14.74 -0.78 -12.88
N ASN A 217 -14.60 0.13 -11.92
CA ASN A 217 -14.77 -0.17 -10.49
C ASN A 217 -16.25 -0.28 -10.10
N ASP A 218 -17.15 -0.37 -11.07
CA ASP A 218 -18.58 -0.22 -10.88
C ASP A 218 -19.14 -1.32 -9.97
N SER A 219 -18.77 -2.59 -10.20
CA SER A 219 -19.21 -3.70 -9.35
C SER A 219 -18.78 -3.56 -7.89
N LEU A 220 -17.55 -3.05 -7.65
CA LEU A 220 -17.03 -2.82 -6.31
C LEU A 220 -17.76 -1.65 -5.62
N ARG A 221 -18.01 -0.57 -6.36
CA ARG A 221 -18.79 0.60 -5.88
C ARG A 221 -20.23 0.24 -5.55
N GLU A 222 -20.90 -0.54 -6.41
CA GLU A 222 -22.25 -1.01 -6.17
C GLU A 222 -22.35 -1.94 -4.96
N TRP A 223 -21.37 -2.84 -4.81
CA TRP A 223 -21.25 -3.65 -3.60
C TRP A 223 -21.13 -2.77 -2.36
N TYR A 224 -20.23 -1.78 -2.37
CA TYR A 224 -20.00 -0.90 -1.23
C TYR A 224 -21.22 -0.05 -0.86
N LYS A 225 -21.92 0.52 -1.85
CA LYS A 225 -23.19 1.26 -1.65
C LYS A 225 -24.22 0.40 -0.93
N LYS A 226 -24.37 -0.84 -1.37
CA LYS A 226 -25.30 -1.79 -0.75
C LYS A 226 -24.93 -2.09 0.71
N GLU A 227 -23.67 -2.40 0.98
CA GLU A 227 -23.20 -2.69 2.34
C GLU A 227 -23.35 -1.47 3.28
N ARG A 228 -23.03 -0.28 2.81
CA ARG A 228 -23.23 0.96 3.58
C ARG A 228 -24.71 1.20 3.91
N PHE A 229 -25.60 0.98 2.95
CA PHE A 229 -27.04 1.11 3.18
C PHE A 229 -27.53 0.13 4.25
N ILE A 230 -27.08 -1.11 4.20
CA ILE A 230 -27.42 -2.14 5.21
C ILE A 230 -26.88 -1.71 6.57
N ALA A 231 -25.62 -1.33 6.68
CA ALA A 231 -24.99 -0.91 7.94
C ALA A 231 -25.71 0.28 8.59
N SER A 232 -26.12 1.29 7.79
CA SER A 232 -26.83 2.46 8.29
C SER A 232 -28.25 2.17 8.82
N ASN A 233 -28.90 1.12 8.30
CA ASN A 233 -30.24 0.72 8.72
C ASN A 233 -30.25 -0.32 9.86
N THR A 234 -29.10 -0.91 10.19
CA THR A 234 -29.00 -1.91 11.27
C THR A 234 -28.67 -1.25 12.62
N LEU A 235 -28.24 0.02 12.61
CA LEU A 235 -27.90 0.82 13.80
C LEU A 235 -29.07 1.68 14.30
N ASN A 236 -30.24 1.63 13.66
CA ASN A 236 -31.50 2.23 14.08
C ASN A 236 -32.48 1.16 14.58
#